data_c462738639923282f168ca81e82ceef1
#
_entry.id   c462738639923282f168ca81e82ceef1
#
_cell.length_a   1.000
_cell.length_b   1.000
_cell.length_c   1.000
_cell.angle_alpha   90.00
_cell.angle_beta   90.00
_cell.angle_gamma   90.00
#
_symmetry.space_group_name_H-M   'P 1'
#
loop_
_entity.id
_entity.type
_entity.pdbx_description
1 polymer ?
#
loop_
_entity_poly.entity_id
_entity_poly.type
_entity_poly.pdbx_seq_one_letter_code
_entity_poly.pdbx_strand_id
1 'polypeptide(L)'
;MPEQPLKPLDLLTGLRTLEVEFIVIGGYCLAAHGYVRGTKDVDIVPEPEQANLQRLLAALGTLQAEPLALGDFDAGELLELNLENLRLGGNWLLRTRFGRLDVMQYVDGLESYEQLRAGAVARDLPGLRYPLLFAGYDDLIALKQAAGRPRDLEDIAELERRRQA
;
A
#
# COMPACT_ATOMS: atom_id res chain seq x y z
N MET A 1 -8.71 -5.07 20.08
CA MET A 1 -9.90 -4.98 19.19
C MET A 1 -9.84 -6.07 18.14
N PRO A 2 -10.95 -6.69 17.81
CA PRO A 2 -10.95 -7.67 16.72
C PRO A 2 -10.52 -7.00 15.40
N GLU A 3 -9.84 -7.77 14.56
CA GLU A 3 -9.42 -7.30 13.24
C GLU A 3 -10.66 -6.96 12.39
N GLN A 4 -10.69 -5.75 11.84
CA GLN A 4 -11.77 -5.32 10.98
C GLN A 4 -11.63 -5.98 9.59
N PRO A 5 -12.73 -6.40 8.96
CA PRO A 5 -12.67 -6.90 7.60
C PRO A 5 -12.15 -5.82 6.65
N LEU A 6 -11.32 -6.23 5.69
CA LEU A 6 -10.76 -5.30 4.71
C LEU A 6 -11.85 -4.75 3.80
N LYS A 7 -11.93 -3.41 3.76
CA LYS A 7 -12.77 -2.64 2.84
C LYS A 7 -11.85 -1.72 2.01
N PRO A 8 -11.25 -2.26 0.94
CA PRO A 8 -10.19 -1.54 0.22
C PRO A 8 -10.64 -0.20 -0.34
N LEU A 9 -11.85 -0.15 -0.89
CA LEU A 9 -12.38 1.07 -1.50
C LEU A 9 -12.59 2.18 -0.45
N ASP A 10 -13.16 1.84 0.71
CA ASP A 10 -13.36 2.80 1.80
C ASP A 10 -12.01 3.32 2.34
N LEU A 11 -11.04 2.42 2.48
CA LEU A 11 -9.70 2.75 2.94
C LEU A 11 -8.99 3.70 1.97
N LEU A 12 -8.99 3.39 0.69
CA LEU A 12 -8.36 4.20 -0.36
C LEU A 12 -9.07 5.54 -0.54
N THR A 13 -10.40 5.55 -0.46
CA THR A 13 -11.20 6.79 -0.47
C THR A 13 -10.83 7.69 0.71
N GLY A 14 -10.66 7.12 1.90
CA GLY A 14 -10.24 7.87 3.09
C GLY A 14 -8.88 8.58 2.91
N LEU A 15 -7.93 7.91 2.28
CA LEU A 15 -6.65 8.52 1.94
C LEU A 15 -6.79 9.63 0.90
N ARG A 16 -7.54 9.40 -0.17
CA ARG A 16 -7.71 10.35 -1.27
C ARG A 16 -8.56 11.57 -0.89
N THR A 17 -9.46 11.45 0.05
CA THR A 17 -10.27 12.58 0.56
C THR A 17 -9.39 13.70 1.12
N LEU A 18 -8.26 13.36 1.71
CA LEU A 18 -7.25 14.32 2.19
C LEU A 18 -6.11 14.55 1.18
N GLU A 19 -6.33 14.18 -0.07
CA GLU A 19 -5.40 14.41 -1.19
C GLU A 19 -4.02 13.78 -0.98
N VAL A 20 -3.96 12.64 -0.29
CA VAL A 20 -2.70 11.90 -0.13
C VAL A 20 -2.28 11.33 -1.49
N GLU A 21 -1.03 11.58 -1.85
CA GLU A 21 -0.40 11.01 -3.05
C GLU A 21 0.31 9.71 -2.69
N PHE A 22 -0.06 8.62 -3.37
CA PHE A 22 0.51 7.30 -3.15
C PHE A 22 0.30 6.41 -4.36
N ILE A 23 1.03 5.32 -4.40
CA ILE A 23 0.89 4.27 -5.41
C ILE A 23 0.57 2.95 -4.70
N VAL A 24 -0.46 2.27 -5.18
CA VAL A 24 -0.86 0.96 -4.65
C VAL A 24 0.07 -0.12 -5.20
N ILE A 25 0.58 -0.94 -4.32
CA ILE A 25 1.40 -2.12 -4.64
C ILE A 25 0.77 -3.38 -4.04
N GLY A 26 1.48 -4.50 -4.05
CA GLY A 26 1.06 -5.72 -3.36
C GLY A 26 -0.13 -6.45 -3.99
N GLY A 27 -0.87 -7.20 -3.16
CA GLY A 27 -1.95 -8.07 -3.62
C GLY A 27 -3.14 -7.33 -4.25
N TYR A 28 -3.50 -6.18 -3.70
CA TYR A 28 -4.59 -5.38 -4.26
C TYR A 28 -4.23 -4.76 -5.62
N CYS A 29 -2.94 -4.52 -5.88
CA CYS A 29 -2.46 -4.03 -7.17
C CYS A 29 -2.66 -5.04 -8.31
N LEU A 30 -2.74 -6.34 -8.01
CA LEU A 30 -2.97 -7.38 -9.03
C LEU A 30 -4.25 -7.16 -9.82
N ALA A 31 -5.29 -6.63 -9.18
CA ALA A 31 -6.57 -6.33 -9.82
C ALA A 31 -6.43 -5.30 -10.95
N ALA A 32 -5.52 -4.34 -10.82
CA ALA A 32 -5.24 -3.36 -11.87
C ALA A 32 -4.66 -4.00 -13.15
N HIS A 33 -4.11 -5.21 -13.01
CA HIS A 33 -3.54 -6.00 -14.11
C HIS A 33 -4.40 -7.22 -14.49
N GLY A 34 -5.68 -7.22 -14.09
CA GLY A 34 -6.65 -8.23 -14.49
C GLY A 34 -6.63 -9.52 -13.65
N TYR A 35 -5.87 -9.56 -12.56
CA TYR A 35 -5.85 -10.71 -11.66
C TYR A 35 -6.47 -10.35 -10.31
N VAL A 36 -7.71 -10.78 -10.09
CA VAL A 36 -8.43 -10.58 -8.83
C VAL A 36 -8.29 -11.80 -7.95
N ARG A 37 -7.70 -11.62 -6.77
CA ARG A 37 -7.66 -12.63 -5.72
C ARG A 37 -7.85 -11.98 -4.34
N GLY A 38 -8.17 -12.79 -3.34
CA GLY A 38 -8.28 -12.31 -1.97
C GLY A 38 -6.94 -11.76 -1.46
N THR A 39 -7.02 -10.64 -0.74
CA THR A 39 -5.90 -10.06 0.00
C THR A 39 -6.38 -9.66 1.39
N LYS A 40 -5.46 -9.66 2.37
CA LYS A 40 -5.77 -9.31 3.76
C LYS A 40 -5.49 -7.84 4.08
N ASP A 41 -4.74 -7.17 3.22
CA ASP A 41 -4.23 -5.83 3.41
C ASP A 41 -4.19 -5.06 2.10
N VAL A 42 -4.05 -3.75 2.22
CA VAL A 42 -3.70 -2.85 1.11
C VAL A 42 -2.31 -2.33 1.40
N ASP A 43 -1.42 -2.43 0.43
CA ASP A 43 -0.06 -1.90 0.49
C ASP A 43 0.03 -0.64 -0.36
N ILE A 44 0.58 0.43 0.21
CA ILE A 44 0.83 1.69 -0.51
C ILE A 44 2.26 2.17 -0.34
N VAL A 45 2.77 2.84 -1.37
CA VAL A 45 4.01 3.61 -1.30
C VAL A 45 3.63 5.09 -1.37
N PRO A 46 3.79 5.86 -0.27
CA PRO A 46 3.46 7.27 -0.27
C PRO A 46 4.53 8.08 -1.00
N GLU A 47 4.11 9.15 -1.64
CA GLU A 47 5.02 10.18 -2.15
C GLU A 47 5.77 10.80 -0.95
N PRO A 48 7.13 10.91 -0.99
CA PRO A 48 7.92 11.15 0.22
C PRO A 48 8.02 12.62 0.68
N GLU A 49 7.47 13.57 -0.06
CA GLU A 49 7.52 14.99 0.31
C GLU A 49 6.81 15.25 1.66
N GLN A 50 7.40 16.15 2.45
CA GLN A 50 6.90 16.43 3.81
C GLN A 50 5.42 16.83 3.82
N ALA A 51 4.98 17.67 2.87
CA ALA A 51 3.60 18.09 2.79
C ALA A 51 2.65 16.91 2.55
N ASN A 52 3.07 15.93 1.76
CA ASN A 52 2.30 14.71 1.54
C ASN A 52 2.28 13.81 2.79
N LEU A 53 3.39 13.68 3.49
CA LEU A 53 3.44 12.91 4.74
C LEU A 53 2.56 13.53 5.84
N GLN A 54 2.43 14.87 5.86
CA GLN A 54 1.48 15.56 6.74
C GLN A 54 0.04 15.20 6.40
N ARG A 55 -0.34 15.20 5.12
CA ARG A 55 -1.66 14.77 4.67
C ARG A 55 -1.92 13.30 4.98
N LEU A 56 -0.92 12.46 4.77
CA LEU A 56 -0.98 11.04 5.13
C LEU A 56 -1.26 10.87 6.62
N LEU A 57 -0.51 11.54 7.48
CA LEU A 57 -0.71 11.46 8.93
C LEU A 57 -2.13 11.87 9.32
N ALA A 58 -2.64 12.97 8.75
CA ALA A 58 -4.02 13.41 8.99
C ALA A 58 -5.05 12.38 8.52
N ALA A 59 -4.86 11.79 7.35
CA ALA A 59 -5.71 10.73 6.82
C ALA A 59 -5.67 9.48 7.71
N LEU A 60 -4.50 9.07 8.16
CA LEU A 60 -4.33 7.95 9.09
C LEU A 60 -5.09 8.19 10.39
N GLY A 61 -5.11 9.43 10.89
CA GLY A 61 -5.93 9.82 12.04
C GLY A 61 -7.42 9.60 11.81
N THR A 62 -7.96 10.03 10.67
CA THR A 62 -9.39 9.83 10.33
C THR A 62 -9.74 8.36 10.12
N LEU A 63 -8.78 7.56 9.66
CA LEU A 63 -8.91 6.11 9.49
C LEU A 63 -8.75 5.34 10.81
N GLN A 64 -8.46 6.04 11.90
CA GLN A 64 -8.16 5.44 13.21
C GLN A 64 -7.03 4.41 13.12
N ALA A 65 -5.98 4.77 12.37
CA ALA A 65 -4.84 3.90 12.14
C ALA A 65 -3.97 3.77 13.39
N GLU A 66 -3.63 2.54 13.72
CA GLU A 66 -2.76 2.19 14.84
C GLU A 66 -1.70 1.19 14.38
N PRO A 67 -0.42 1.35 14.79
CA PRO A 67 0.60 0.36 14.52
C PRO A 67 0.22 -1.02 15.08
N LEU A 68 0.45 -2.06 14.28
CA LEU A 68 0.26 -3.44 14.69
C LEU A 68 1.52 -3.95 15.40
N ALA A 69 1.31 -4.53 16.57
CA ALA A 69 2.34 -5.35 17.21
C ALA A 69 2.41 -6.70 16.48
N LEU A 70 3.55 -7.00 15.90
CA LEU A 70 3.82 -8.28 15.25
C LEU A 70 4.85 -9.05 16.08
N GLY A 71 4.55 -10.31 16.35
CA GLY A 71 5.42 -11.18 17.14
C GLY A 71 5.43 -10.84 18.64
N ASP A 72 6.60 -10.92 19.26
CA ASP A 72 6.81 -10.77 20.71
C ASP A 72 7.00 -9.30 21.16
N PHE A 73 6.75 -8.33 20.27
CA PHE A 73 6.87 -6.91 20.63
C PHE A 73 5.66 -6.44 21.43
N ASP A 74 5.93 -5.84 22.57
CA ASP A 74 4.90 -5.15 23.36
C ASP A 74 4.45 -3.85 22.66
N ALA A 75 3.19 -3.47 22.88
CA ALA A 75 2.65 -2.24 22.28
C ALA A 75 3.46 -0.99 22.66
N GLY A 76 4.17 -0.99 23.80
CA GLY A 76 5.06 0.10 24.21
C GLY A 76 6.40 0.15 23.49
N GLU A 77 6.76 -0.88 22.73
CA GLU A 77 7.99 -0.94 21.93
C GLU A 77 7.78 -0.47 20.48
N LEU A 78 6.54 -0.22 20.10
CA LEU A 78 6.21 0.27 18.78
C LEU A 78 6.56 1.76 18.67
N LEU A 79 7.11 2.15 17.52
CA LEU A 79 7.31 3.56 17.21
C LEU A 79 5.96 4.28 17.16
N GLU A 80 5.93 5.46 17.74
CA GLU A 80 4.76 6.34 17.65
C GLU A 80 4.52 6.77 16.20
N LEU A 81 3.28 6.69 15.75
CA LEU A 81 2.87 7.18 14.45
C LEU A 81 2.74 8.71 14.48
N ASN A 82 3.80 9.39 14.11
CA ASN A 82 3.89 10.84 14.04
C ASN A 82 4.71 11.29 12.83
N LEU A 83 4.72 12.58 12.56
CA LEU A 83 5.39 13.12 11.37
C LEU A 83 6.92 12.91 11.42
N GLU A 84 7.54 13.06 12.58
CA GLU A 84 8.98 12.86 12.74
C GLU A 84 9.38 11.43 12.34
N ASN A 85 8.66 10.44 12.85
CA ASN A 85 8.93 9.04 12.55
C ASN A 85 8.59 8.67 11.10
N LEU A 86 7.52 9.23 10.52
CA LEU A 86 7.23 9.06 9.09
C LEU A 86 8.35 9.62 8.21
N ARG A 87 8.93 10.76 8.58
CA ARG A 87 10.03 11.38 7.82
C ARG A 87 11.31 10.55 7.84
N LEU A 88 11.53 9.74 8.87
CA LEU A 88 12.68 8.84 8.92
C LEU A 88 12.61 7.72 7.87
N GLY A 89 11.45 7.49 7.30
CA GLY A 89 11.22 6.36 6.39
C GLY A 89 10.94 5.06 7.15
N GLY A 90 10.88 3.97 6.40
CA GLY A 90 10.57 2.65 6.95
C GLY A 90 9.17 2.19 6.59
N ASN A 91 8.74 1.11 7.23
CA ASN A 91 7.46 0.47 6.89
C ASN A 91 6.55 0.48 8.11
N TRP A 92 5.29 0.79 7.85
CA TRP A 92 4.25 0.88 8.88
C TRP A 92 3.16 -0.13 8.58
N LEU A 93 3.06 -1.13 9.44
CA LEU A 93 1.97 -2.11 9.39
C LEU A 93 0.87 -1.61 10.33
N LEU A 94 -0.26 -1.23 9.75
CA LEU A 94 -1.31 -0.51 10.46
C LEU A 94 -2.62 -1.29 10.45
N ARG A 95 -3.34 -1.20 11.56
CA ARG A 95 -4.75 -1.55 11.65
C ARG A 95 -5.57 -0.27 11.52
N THR A 96 -6.60 -0.29 10.68
CA THR A 96 -7.53 0.83 10.51
C THR A 96 -8.97 0.38 10.74
N ARG A 97 -9.90 1.33 10.79
CA ARG A 97 -11.34 1.03 10.84
C ARG A 97 -11.86 0.29 9.58
N PHE A 98 -11.09 0.25 8.51
CA PHE A 98 -11.42 -0.41 7.25
C PHE A 98 -10.49 -1.59 6.91
N GLY A 99 -9.81 -2.14 7.90
CA GLY A 99 -8.90 -3.26 7.74
C GLY A 99 -7.43 -2.84 7.75
N ARG A 100 -6.57 -3.73 7.29
CA ARG A 100 -5.12 -3.53 7.36
C ARG A 100 -4.60 -2.67 6.21
N LEU A 101 -3.71 -1.74 6.57
CA LEU A 101 -2.99 -0.88 5.65
C LEU A 101 -1.50 -0.96 5.94
N ASP A 102 -0.71 -1.32 4.96
CA ASP A 102 0.75 -1.31 5.04
C ASP A 102 1.29 -0.11 4.26
N VAL A 103 1.90 0.84 4.97
CA VAL A 103 2.57 2.01 4.38
C VAL A 103 4.04 1.67 4.22
N MET A 104 4.46 1.51 2.98
CA MET A 104 5.78 1.01 2.62
C MET A 104 6.65 2.15 2.09
N GLN A 105 7.54 2.66 2.92
CA GLN A 105 8.49 3.72 2.53
C GLN A 105 9.83 3.14 2.07
N TYR A 106 10.09 1.89 2.41
CA TYR A 106 11.23 1.12 1.92
C TYR A 106 10.74 -0.24 1.43
N VAL A 107 11.03 -0.58 0.18
CA VAL A 107 10.63 -1.86 -0.41
C VAL A 107 11.78 -2.40 -1.26
N ASP A 108 12.15 -3.66 -1.02
CA ASP A 108 13.13 -4.36 -1.86
C ASP A 108 12.64 -4.44 -3.32
N GLY A 109 13.51 -4.12 -4.25
CA GLY A 109 13.19 -4.09 -5.67
C GLY A 109 12.65 -2.73 -6.17
N LEU A 110 12.52 -1.75 -5.28
CA LEU A 110 12.12 -0.39 -5.61
C LEU A 110 13.31 0.57 -5.45
N GLU A 111 13.67 1.28 -6.51
CA GLU A 111 14.75 2.27 -6.47
C GLU A 111 14.28 3.60 -5.87
N SER A 112 13.13 4.11 -6.33
CA SER A 112 12.57 5.38 -5.89
C SER A 112 11.07 5.47 -6.16
N TYR A 113 10.40 6.40 -5.46
CA TYR A 113 9.02 6.73 -5.73
C TYR A 113 8.84 7.27 -7.16
N GLU A 114 9.76 8.10 -7.65
CA GLU A 114 9.72 8.67 -9.00
C GLU A 114 9.76 7.58 -10.07
N GLN A 115 10.59 6.57 -9.90
CA GLN A 115 10.64 5.43 -10.81
C GLN A 115 9.32 4.66 -10.81
N LEU A 116 8.80 4.36 -9.64
CA LEU A 116 7.51 3.67 -9.49
C LEU A 116 6.38 4.47 -10.15
N ARG A 117 6.36 5.77 -9.96
CA ARG A 117 5.37 6.67 -10.54
C ARG A 117 5.47 6.73 -12.06
N ALA A 118 6.66 6.76 -12.61
CA ALA A 118 6.89 6.79 -14.07
C ALA A 118 6.26 5.59 -14.78
N GLY A 119 6.28 4.41 -14.16
CA GLY A 119 5.67 3.19 -14.68
C GLY A 119 4.22 2.94 -14.24
N ALA A 120 3.68 3.77 -13.34
CA ALA A 120 2.37 3.53 -12.75
C ALA A 120 1.24 3.58 -13.76
N VAL A 121 0.21 2.79 -13.50
CA VAL A 121 -1.05 2.79 -14.26
C VAL A 121 -2.16 3.42 -13.45
N ALA A 122 -2.97 4.26 -14.10
CA ALA A 122 -4.10 4.92 -13.48
C ALA A 122 -5.37 4.08 -13.69
N ARG A 123 -6.19 3.97 -12.65
CA ARG A 123 -7.50 3.31 -12.70
C ARG A 123 -8.54 4.16 -11.98
N ASP A 124 -9.68 4.34 -12.63
CA ASP A 124 -10.84 4.96 -12.01
C ASP A 124 -11.50 3.98 -11.04
N LEU A 125 -11.81 4.46 -9.85
CA LEU A 125 -12.57 3.70 -8.86
C LEU A 125 -13.87 4.43 -8.51
N PRO A 126 -14.95 3.68 -8.22
CA PRO A 126 -16.23 4.27 -7.85
C PRO A 126 -16.10 5.21 -6.64
N GLY A 127 -16.67 6.40 -6.75
CA GLY A 127 -16.70 7.38 -5.65
C GLY A 127 -15.44 8.24 -5.52
N LEU A 128 -14.41 8.00 -6.32
CA LEU A 128 -13.19 8.84 -6.35
C LEU A 128 -13.25 9.85 -7.50
N ARG A 129 -12.90 11.09 -7.17
CA ARG A 129 -12.85 12.18 -8.13
C ARG A 129 -11.72 12.04 -9.15
N TYR A 130 -10.60 11.47 -8.71
CA TYR A 130 -9.39 11.28 -9.51
C TYR A 130 -8.99 9.81 -9.53
N PRO A 131 -8.38 9.33 -10.61
CA PRO A 131 -7.92 7.96 -10.68
C PRO A 131 -6.87 7.67 -9.61
N LEU A 132 -6.82 6.41 -9.16
CA LEU A 132 -5.74 5.90 -8.32
C LEU A 132 -4.59 5.40 -9.18
N LEU A 133 -3.38 5.57 -8.66
CA LEU A 133 -2.18 5.02 -9.27
C LEU A 133 -1.87 3.64 -8.65
N PHE A 134 -1.58 2.70 -9.52
CA PHE A 134 -1.13 1.34 -9.19
C PHE A 134 0.23 1.12 -9.82
N ALA A 135 1.09 0.33 -9.18
CA ALA A 135 2.36 -0.06 -9.77
C ALA A 135 2.15 -0.65 -11.18
N GLY A 136 2.99 -0.26 -12.12
CA GLY A 136 2.98 -0.83 -13.47
C GLY A 136 3.37 -2.31 -13.44
N TYR A 137 3.11 -3.01 -14.54
CA TYR A 137 3.33 -4.45 -14.63
C TYR A 137 4.77 -4.85 -14.27
N ASP A 138 5.75 -4.21 -14.89
CA ASP A 138 7.17 -4.57 -14.70
C ASP A 138 7.64 -4.26 -13.28
N ASP A 139 7.21 -3.14 -12.69
CA ASP A 139 7.52 -2.80 -11.31
C ASP A 139 6.87 -3.79 -10.33
N LEU A 140 5.61 -4.17 -10.58
CA LEU A 140 4.92 -5.16 -9.75
C LEU A 140 5.63 -6.52 -9.77
N ILE A 141 6.06 -6.97 -10.95
CA ILE A 141 6.86 -8.20 -11.09
C ILE A 141 8.17 -8.09 -10.31
N ALA A 142 8.91 -6.98 -10.46
CA ALA A 142 10.16 -6.75 -9.75
C ALA A 142 9.99 -6.79 -8.23
N LEU A 143 8.95 -6.12 -7.71
CA LEU A 143 8.64 -6.12 -6.28
C LEU A 143 8.32 -7.52 -5.76
N LYS A 144 7.54 -8.30 -6.51
CA LYS A 144 7.20 -9.67 -6.13
C LYS A 144 8.39 -10.62 -6.22
N GLN A 145 9.25 -10.46 -7.22
CA GLN A 145 10.50 -11.22 -7.31
C GLN A 145 11.41 -10.94 -6.12
N ALA A 146 11.56 -9.68 -5.73
CA ALA A 146 12.36 -9.28 -4.59
C ALA A 146 11.82 -9.82 -3.27
N ALA A 147 10.51 -9.86 -3.08
CA ALA A 147 9.86 -10.46 -1.92
C ALA A 147 10.02 -11.99 -1.89
N GLY A 148 9.88 -12.65 -3.04
CA GLY A 148 10.24 -14.05 -3.26
C GLY A 148 9.48 -15.10 -2.43
N ARG A 149 8.36 -14.73 -1.81
CA ARG A 149 7.53 -15.68 -1.06
C ARG A 149 6.82 -16.63 -2.03
N PRO A 150 6.42 -17.85 -1.60
CA PRO A 150 5.70 -18.77 -2.47
C PRO A 150 4.49 -18.14 -3.16
N ARG A 151 3.71 -17.34 -2.45
CA ARG A 151 2.57 -16.63 -3.00
C ARG A 151 2.96 -15.57 -4.04
N ASP A 152 4.09 -14.90 -3.85
CA ASP A 152 4.61 -13.94 -4.84
C ASP A 152 4.99 -14.63 -6.15
N LEU A 153 5.59 -15.81 -6.08
CA LEU A 153 5.94 -16.61 -7.26
C LEU A 153 4.69 -17.12 -8.00
N GLU A 154 3.65 -17.51 -7.27
CA GLU A 154 2.36 -17.87 -7.86
C GLU A 154 1.70 -16.67 -8.55
N ASP A 155 1.74 -15.49 -7.94
CA ASP A 155 1.22 -14.26 -8.51
C ASP A 155 1.94 -13.90 -9.82
N ILE A 156 3.27 -14.02 -9.85
CA ILE A 156 4.08 -13.77 -11.04
C ILE A 156 3.66 -14.73 -12.17
N ALA A 157 3.57 -16.01 -11.87
CA ALA A 157 3.19 -17.02 -12.87
C ALA A 157 1.80 -16.72 -13.46
N GLU A 158 0.84 -16.33 -12.63
CA GLU A 158 -0.52 -15.98 -13.08
C GLU A 158 -0.54 -14.69 -13.92
N LEU A 159 0.21 -13.66 -13.52
CA LEU A 159 0.34 -12.42 -14.29
C LEU A 159 0.94 -12.67 -15.67
N GLU A 160 2.01 -13.48 -15.75
CA GLU A 160 2.66 -13.84 -17.01
C GLU A 160 1.72 -14.64 -17.93
N ARG A 161 1.00 -15.60 -17.36
CA ARG A 161 0.00 -16.38 -18.09
C ARG A 161 -1.09 -15.48 -18.70
N ARG A 162 -1.58 -14.51 -17.96
CA ARG A 162 -2.63 -13.56 -18.40
C ARG A 162 -2.13 -12.62 -19.48
N ARG A 163 -0.86 -12.19 -19.39
CA ARG A 163 -0.25 -11.31 -20.40
C ARG A 163 -0.07 -12.01 -21.75
N GLN A 164 0.12 -13.32 -21.75
CA GLN A 164 0.29 -14.13 -22.96
C GLN A 164 -1.04 -14.56 -23.61
N ALA A 165 -2.13 -14.44 -22.92
CA ALA A 165 -3.46 -14.83 -23.41
C ALA A 165 -4.07 -13.68 -24.33
#